data_0f57be81d56959be2e0fc92386852b36
#
_entry.id   0f57be81d56959be2e0fc92386852b36
#
_cell.length_a   1.000
_cell.length_b   1.000
_cell.length_c   1.000
_cell.angle_alpha   90.00
_cell.angle_beta   90.00
_cell.angle_gamma   90.00
#
_symmetry.space_group_name_H-M   'P 1'
#
loop_
_entity.id
_entity.type
_entity.pdbx_description
1 polymer ?
#
loop_
_entity_poly.entity_id
_entity_poly.type
_entity_poly.pdbx_seq_one_letter_code
_entity_poly.pdbx_strand_id
1 'polypeptide(L)'
;MGKPELQPVQAPGWRIASLVPSVTELLFALGLGPWVVARTGFCIRPAAAVRSVPKVGGTKDVNLERLRRLQPTHVIVNVDENRRETVEQLRRWVPEVIVTHPCGPEDNLGLLAQMSQAFGAAAGVAARAGELADELRRELAIPPPGPEQPALVLIWKDPWMTVARDTYIARMLAQVGWRSWPDVEGGLAGAARYPTLAGDEAWLGRVRALLLPSEPYRFGPEHVAAAQALCPAARVHLVDGELLSWYGPRTAQGLRYLRRLRDRAPT
;
A
#
# COMPACT_ATOMS: atom_id res chain seq x y z
N MET A 1 -16.62 49.26 15.39
CA MET A 1 -16.02 47.94 15.71
C MET A 1 -15.60 47.32 14.38
N GLY A 2 -14.27 47.39 14.07
CA GLY A 2 -13.70 46.81 12.85
C GLY A 2 -13.74 45.30 12.95
N LYS A 3 -14.17 44.62 11.88
CA LYS A 3 -14.03 43.16 11.74
C LYS A 3 -12.52 42.81 11.77
N PRO A 4 -12.08 41.81 12.53
CA PRO A 4 -10.71 41.37 12.45
C PRO A 4 -10.45 40.86 11.03
N GLU A 5 -9.53 41.50 10.31
CA GLU A 5 -8.96 40.95 9.07
C GLU A 5 -8.23 39.67 9.44
N LEU A 6 -8.78 38.54 8.98
CA LEU A 6 -8.09 37.28 9.01
C LEU A 6 -6.84 37.42 8.11
N GLN A 7 -5.67 37.50 8.72
CA GLN A 7 -4.41 37.45 8.00
C GLN A 7 -4.38 36.16 7.17
N PRO A 8 -4.02 36.22 5.89
CA PRO A 8 -3.88 35.00 5.07
C PRO A 8 -2.84 34.13 5.75
N VAL A 9 -3.23 32.91 6.14
CA VAL A 9 -2.31 31.87 6.61
C VAL A 9 -1.28 31.71 5.50
N GLN A 10 -0.02 32.09 5.76
CA GLN A 10 1.06 31.90 4.80
C GLN A 10 1.07 30.44 4.39
N ALA A 11 1.02 30.17 3.08
CA ALA A 11 1.08 28.82 2.57
C ALA A 11 2.34 28.13 3.14
N PRO A 12 2.20 26.95 3.76
CA PRO A 12 3.35 26.25 4.31
C PRO A 12 4.40 26.07 3.22
N GLY A 13 5.65 26.42 3.51
CA GLY A 13 6.79 26.27 2.57
C GLY A 13 7.17 24.82 2.32
N TRP A 14 6.22 23.89 2.35
CA TRP A 14 6.45 22.46 2.16
C TRP A 14 6.85 22.13 0.72
N ARG A 15 7.79 21.21 0.64
CA ARG A 15 8.25 20.58 -0.60
C ARG A 15 8.30 19.08 -0.33
N ILE A 16 7.23 18.37 -0.66
CA ILE A 16 7.03 16.98 -0.29
C ILE A 16 7.54 16.07 -1.42
N ALA A 17 8.43 15.15 -1.11
CA ALA A 17 8.80 14.06 -2.00
C ALA A 17 8.19 12.76 -1.50
N SER A 18 7.45 12.06 -2.36
CA SER A 18 6.90 10.74 -2.04
C SER A 18 7.63 9.64 -2.81
N LEU A 19 8.26 8.72 -2.08
CA LEU A 19 8.97 7.58 -2.66
C LEU A 19 8.11 6.29 -2.62
N VAL A 20 6.81 6.44 -2.33
CA VAL A 20 5.86 5.36 -2.08
C VAL A 20 4.60 5.58 -2.92
N PRO A 21 4.22 4.64 -3.82
CA PRO A 21 3.09 4.81 -4.72
C PRO A 21 1.76 5.09 -4.02
N SER A 22 1.38 4.26 -3.06
CA SER A 22 0.14 4.38 -2.30
C SER A 22 0.07 5.66 -1.47
N VAL A 23 1.19 6.09 -0.85
CA VAL A 23 1.28 7.36 -0.12
C VAL A 23 1.24 8.56 -1.05
N THR A 24 1.76 8.45 -2.26
CA THR A 24 1.59 9.52 -3.27
C THR A 24 0.10 9.77 -3.51
N GLU A 25 -0.69 8.73 -3.74
CA GLU A 25 -2.13 8.86 -3.91
C GLU A 25 -2.80 9.45 -2.66
N LEU A 26 -2.38 9.01 -1.46
CA LEU A 26 -2.87 9.55 -0.20
C LEU A 26 -2.62 11.06 -0.06
N LEU A 27 -1.43 11.54 -0.42
CA LEU A 27 -1.13 12.97 -0.40
C LEU A 27 -2.09 13.77 -1.28
N PHE A 28 -2.39 13.28 -2.47
CA PHE A 28 -3.38 13.93 -3.34
C PHE A 28 -4.80 13.85 -2.78
N ALA A 29 -5.20 12.72 -2.20
CA ALA A 29 -6.49 12.57 -1.52
C ALA A 29 -6.65 13.52 -0.33
N LEU A 30 -5.56 13.79 0.39
CA LEU A 30 -5.53 14.79 1.47
C LEU A 30 -5.47 16.24 0.98
N GLY A 31 -5.36 16.47 -0.35
CA GLY A 31 -5.25 17.80 -0.93
C GLY A 31 -3.85 18.40 -0.88
N LEU A 32 -2.83 17.59 -0.60
CA LEU A 32 -1.42 18.00 -0.52
C LEU A 32 -0.71 18.02 -1.88
N GLY A 33 -1.41 17.69 -2.96
CA GLY A 33 -0.87 17.66 -4.33
C GLY A 33 -0.05 18.90 -4.74
N PRO A 34 -0.47 20.13 -4.44
CA PRO A 34 0.29 21.35 -4.78
C PRO A 34 1.70 21.42 -4.18
N TRP A 35 1.95 20.71 -3.07
CA TRP A 35 3.26 20.67 -2.40
C TRP A 35 4.10 19.45 -2.78
N VAL A 36 3.57 18.52 -3.60
CA VAL A 36 4.33 17.33 -4.05
C VAL A 36 5.29 17.73 -5.16
N VAL A 37 6.59 17.77 -4.86
CA VAL A 37 7.65 18.23 -5.77
C VAL A 37 8.44 17.08 -6.40
N ALA A 38 8.32 15.85 -5.87
CA ALA A 38 9.01 14.67 -6.40
C ALA A 38 8.23 13.38 -6.12
N ARG A 39 8.38 12.40 -7.04
CA ARG A 39 7.82 11.06 -6.91
C ARG A 39 8.70 10.00 -7.57
N THR A 40 8.46 8.73 -7.29
CA THR A 40 9.08 7.64 -8.06
C THR A 40 8.35 7.41 -9.40
N GLY A 41 8.96 6.61 -10.27
CA GLY A 41 8.33 6.19 -11.53
C GLY A 41 7.05 5.37 -11.31
N PHE A 42 6.97 4.65 -10.18
CA PHE A 42 5.83 3.80 -9.80
C PHE A 42 4.66 4.58 -9.16
N CYS A 43 4.86 5.82 -8.75
CA CYS A 43 3.79 6.69 -8.23
C CYS A 43 2.92 7.17 -9.41
N ILE A 44 1.97 6.37 -9.85
CA ILE A 44 1.16 6.58 -11.06
C ILE A 44 -0.24 7.12 -10.77
N ARG A 45 -0.62 7.25 -9.50
CA ARG A 45 -1.94 7.73 -9.08
C ARG A 45 -1.86 9.03 -8.25
N PRO A 46 -2.87 9.91 -8.41
CA PRO A 46 -3.91 9.94 -9.46
C PRO A 46 -3.29 10.30 -10.82
N ALA A 47 -3.64 9.55 -11.87
CA ALA A 47 -2.89 9.53 -13.14
C ALA A 47 -2.72 10.89 -13.82
N ALA A 48 -3.73 11.75 -13.79
CA ALA A 48 -3.65 13.09 -14.37
C ALA A 48 -2.74 14.02 -13.57
N ALA A 49 -2.91 14.04 -12.25
CA ALA A 49 -2.24 14.99 -11.35
C ALA A 49 -0.73 14.70 -11.18
N VAL A 50 -0.32 13.43 -11.15
CA VAL A 50 1.09 13.08 -10.99
C VAL A 50 1.94 13.30 -12.25
N ARG A 51 1.35 13.55 -13.42
CA ARG A 51 2.10 13.69 -14.68
C ARG A 51 3.12 14.82 -14.64
N SER A 52 2.76 15.93 -14.01
CA SER A 52 3.62 17.12 -13.91
C SER A 52 4.68 17.01 -12.80
N VAL A 53 4.54 16.02 -11.88
CA VAL A 53 5.48 15.85 -10.77
C VAL A 53 6.76 15.16 -11.24
N PRO A 54 7.95 15.74 -11.02
CA PRO A 54 9.23 15.16 -11.41
C PRO A 54 9.46 13.75 -10.85
N LYS A 55 9.93 12.83 -11.71
CA LYS A 55 10.33 11.48 -11.32
C LYS A 55 11.78 11.47 -10.81
N VAL A 56 12.02 10.77 -9.70
CA VAL A 56 13.36 10.64 -9.08
C VAL A 56 13.86 9.19 -9.00
N GLY A 57 13.50 8.37 -9.98
CA GLY A 57 13.91 6.96 -10.06
C GLY A 57 12.80 5.99 -9.65
N GLY A 58 13.19 4.79 -9.26
CA GLY A 58 12.31 3.75 -8.72
C GLY A 58 12.20 3.80 -7.19
N THR A 59 11.41 2.88 -6.59
CA THR A 59 11.29 2.78 -5.12
C THR A 59 12.57 2.23 -4.49
N LYS A 60 13.24 1.27 -5.13
CA LYS A 60 14.51 0.70 -4.67
C LYS A 60 15.73 1.47 -5.17
N ASP A 61 15.61 2.17 -6.31
CA ASP A 61 16.73 2.86 -6.99
C ASP A 61 16.39 4.34 -7.17
N VAL A 62 16.42 5.06 -6.04
CA VAL A 62 16.15 6.50 -6.00
C VAL A 62 17.36 7.29 -6.46
N ASN A 63 17.18 8.20 -7.41
CA ASN A 63 18.20 9.16 -7.81
C ASN A 63 18.28 10.30 -6.78
N LEU A 64 19.13 10.12 -5.78
CA LEU A 64 19.27 11.06 -4.65
C LEU A 64 19.80 12.44 -5.10
N GLU A 65 20.64 12.51 -6.13
CA GLU A 65 21.14 13.77 -6.65
C GLU A 65 19.99 14.60 -7.28
N ARG A 66 19.17 13.94 -8.11
CA ARG A 66 17.98 14.57 -8.69
C ARG A 66 17.00 15.01 -7.63
N LEU A 67 16.77 14.16 -6.60
CA LEU A 67 15.91 14.49 -5.48
C LEU A 67 16.45 15.70 -4.71
N ARG A 68 17.76 15.77 -4.45
CA ARG A 68 18.40 16.88 -3.74
C ARG A 68 18.23 18.22 -4.48
N ARG A 69 18.32 18.23 -5.81
CA ARG A 69 18.08 19.43 -6.62
C ARG A 69 16.66 19.98 -6.48
N LEU A 70 15.70 19.13 -6.15
CA LEU A 70 14.31 19.53 -5.89
C LEU A 70 14.09 20.05 -4.47
N GLN A 71 15.13 20.06 -3.62
CA GLN A 71 15.14 20.64 -2.27
C GLN A 71 13.88 20.25 -1.45
N PRO A 72 13.57 18.97 -1.27
CA PRO A 72 12.42 18.58 -0.46
C PRO A 72 12.64 18.96 1.01
N THR A 73 11.59 19.46 1.66
CA THR A 73 11.54 19.66 3.10
C THR A 73 11.10 18.39 3.82
N HIS A 74 10.28 17.57 3.13
CA HIS A 74 9.74 16.31 3.64
C HIS A 74 9.96 15.23 2.59
N VAL A 75 10.44 14.07 3.01
CA VAL A 75 10.51 12.87 2.17
C VAL A 75 9.78 11.74 2.86
N ILE A 76 8.82 11.12 2.16
CA ILE A 76 8.06 10.00 2.69
C ILE A 76 8.56 8.71 2.08
N VAL A 77 8.87 7.75 2.94
CA VAL A 77 9.43 6.44 2.62
C VAL A 77 8.64 5.32 3.31
N ASN A 78 8.83 4.08 2.87
CA ASN A 78 8.24 2.90 3.49
C ASN A 78 9.31 1.81 3.71
N VAL A 79 9.15 1.07 4.81
CA VAL A 79 10.12 0.03 5.23
C VAL A 79 10.25 -1.08 4.19
N ASP A 80 9.14 -1.55 3.61
CA ASP A 80 9.14 -2.65 2.64
C ASP A 80 9.53 -2.19 1.22
N GLU A 81 9.28 -0.91 0.88
CA GLU A 81 9.45 -0.43 -0.49
C GLU A 81 10.80 0.27 -0.73
N ASN A 82 11.35 0.95 0.25
CA ASN A 82 12.59 1.70 0.09
C ASN A 82 13.78 0.99 0.76
N ARG A 83 14.97 1.19 0.24
CA ARG A 83 16.19 0.66 0.84
C ARG A 83 16.55 1.44 2.10
N ARG A 84 16.98 0.76 3.15
CA ARG A 84 17.41 1.36 4.42
C ARG A 84 18.56 2.37 4.22
N GLU A 85 19.52 2.03 3.36
CA GLU A 85 20.66 2.88 3.04
C GLU A 85 20.23 4.19 2.39
N THR A 86 19.17 4.15 1.55
CA THR A 86 18.55 5.35 0.97
C THR A 86 17.98 6.25 2.05
N VAL A 87 17.27 5.69 3.02
CA VAL A 87 16.68 6.43 4.14
C VAL A 87 17.77 7.07 5.03
N GLU A 88 18.83 6.34 5.32
CA GLU A 88 19.97 6.84 6.09
C GLU A 88 20.70 8.01 5.39
N GLN A 89 20.82 7.96 4.06
CA GLN A 89 21.38 9.06 3.28
C GLN A 89 20.45 10.28 3.27
N LEU A 90 19.13 10.09 3.12
CA LEU A 90 18.13 11.16 3.15
C LEU A 90 18.17 11.94 4.47
N ARG A 91 18.25 11.25 5.60
CA ARG A 91 18.31 11.86 6.95
C ARG A 91 19.47 12.81 7.17
N ARG A 92 20.52 12.77 6.32
CA ARG A 92 21.68 13.66 6.44
C ARG A 92 21.43 15.07 5.90
N TRP A 93 20.39 15.25 5.07
CA TRP A 93 20.18 16.52 4.38
C TRP A 93 18.71 16.90 4.18
N VAL A 94 17.76 16.01 4.40
CA VAL A 94 16.33 16.32 4.39
C VAL A 94 15.91 16.72 5.80
N PRO A 95 15.24 17.87 5.97
CA PRO A 95 14.75 18.31 7.27
C PRO A 95 13.85 17.29 7.97
N GLU A 96 12.92 16.65 7.22
CA GLU A 96 11.99 15.68 7.78
C GLU A 96 11.87 14.44 6.88
N VAL A 97 12.17 13.25 7.43
CA VAL A 97 12.00 11.97 6.75
C VAL A 97 10.94 11.16 7.49
N ILE A 98 9.75 11.08 6.87
CA ILE A 98 8.60 10.37 7.40
C ILE A 98 8.68 8.91 6.94
N VAL A 99 8.82 8.00 7.90
CA VAL A 99 8.85 6.55 7.64
C VAL A 99 7.47 5.97 7.89
N THR A 100 6.93 5.24 6.91
CA THR A 100 5.65 4.56 6.99
C THR A 100 5.86 3.05 6.96
N HIS A 101 5.00 2.29 7.66
CA HIS A 101 5.03 0.83 7.62
C HIS A 101 3.67 0.23 8.01
N PRO A 102 2.59 0.48 7.28
CA PRO A 102 1.34 -0.24 7.49
C PRO A 102 1.53 -1.72 7.16
N CYS A 103 1.27 -2.59 8.13
CA CYS A 103 1.33 -4.05 7.99
C CYS A 103 -0.06 -4.69 7.96
N GLY A 104 -1.11 -3.89 8.14
CA GLY A 104 -2.50 -4.32 8.07
C GLY A 104 -3.45 -3.16 7.72
N PRO A 105 -4.71 -3.46 7.40
CA PRO A 105 -5.68 -2.41 7.08
C PRO A 105 -5.93 -1.45 8.26
N GLU A 106 -5.88 -1.92 9.50
CA GLU A 106 -6.04 -1.12 10.72
C GLU A 106 -4.93 -0.08 10.90
N ASP A 107 -3.70 -0.38 10.46
CA ASP A 107 -2.55 0.52 10.59
C ASP A 107 -2.71 1.81 9.76
N ASN A 108 -3.64 1.81 8.81
CA ASN A 108 -3.96 3.02 8.04
C ASN A 108 -4.56 4.13 8.91
N LEU A 109 -5.19 3.80 10.03
CA LEU A 109 -5.65 4.82 10.99
C LEU A 109 -4.46 5.59 11.57
N GLY A 110 -3.38 4.87 11.90
CA GLY A 110 -2.12 5.47 12.34
C GLY A 110 -1.43 6.28 11.23
N LEU A 111 -1.43 5.76 9.99
CA LEU A 111 -0.89 6.50 8.83
C LEU A 111 -1.63 7.81 8.59
N LEU A 112 -2.96 7.83 8.65
CA LEU A 112 -3.78 9.03 8.49
C LEU A 112 -3.51 10.04 9.61
N ALA A 113 -3.38 9.56 10.86
CA ALA A 113 -3.00 10.41 11.98
C ALA A 113 -1.59 11.01 11.80
N GLN A 114 -0.62 10.23 11.34
CA GLN A 114 0.74 10.68 11.04
C GLN A 114 0.75 11.78 9.97
N MET A 115 -0.03 11.62 8.89
CA MET A 115 -0.17 12.65 7.85
C MET A 115 -0.86 13.90 8.38
N SER A 116 -1.88 13.76 9.22
CA SER A 116 -2.53 14.90 9.87
C SER A 116 -1.61 15.64 10.83
N GLN A 117 -0.75 14.94 11.56
CA GLN A 117 0.24 15.56 12.43
C GLN A 117 1.29 16.33 11.63
N ALA A 118 1.79 15.75 10.53
CA ALA A 118 2.82 16.38 9.71
C ALA A 118 2.29 17.57 8.89
N PHE A 119 1.07 17.49 8.37
CA PHE A 119 0.54 18.42 7.37
C PHE A 119 -0.81 19.05 7.72
N GLY A 120 -1.30 18.86 8.94
CA GLY A 120 -2.61 19.34 9.38
C GLY A 120 -2.77 20.87 9.43
N ALA A 121 -1.65 21.61 9.36
CA ALA A 121 -1.67 23.06 9.21
C ALA A 121 -2.26 23.53 7.86
N ALA A 122 -2.28 22.66 6.82
CA ALA A 122 -2.98 22.97 5.58
C ALA A 122 -4.50 22.78 5.74
N ALA A 123 -5.24 23.74 5.22
CA ALA A 123 -6.71 23.74 5.29
C ALA A 123 -7.31 22.44 4.71
N GLY A 124 -8.14 21.77 5.49
CA GLY A 124 -8.89 20.59 5.10
C GLY A 124 -8.12 19.26 5.15
N VAL A 125 -6.82 19.23 5.45
CA VAL A 125 -6.05 17.96 5.56
C VAL A 125 -6.61 17.10 6.68
N ALA A 126 -6.77 17.66 7.88
CA ALA A 126 -7.29 16.93 9.03
C ALA A 126 -8.73 16.42 8.80
N ALA A 127 -9.57 17.23 8.16
CA ALA A 127 -10.95 16.83 7.82
C ALA A 127 -10.97 15.64 6.85
N ARG A 128 -10.22 15.73 5.75
CA ARG A 128 -10.12 14.62 4.76
C ARG A 128 -9.50 13.35 5.35
N ALA A 129 -8.51 13.50 6.22
CA ALA A 129 -7.95 12.35 6.94
C ALA A 129 -8.98 11.72 7.87
N GLY A 130 -9.80 12.53 8.55
CA GLY A 130 -10.91 12.06 9.36
C GLY A 130 -11.96 11.30 8.55
N GLU A 131 -12.38 11.83 7.41
CA GLU A 131 -13.33 11.16 6.50
C GLU A 131 -12.83 9.79 6.04
N LEU A 132 -11.56 9.70 5.61
CA LEU A 132 -10.92 8.43 5.22
C LEU A 132 -10.84 7.46 6.40
N ALA A 133 -10.52 7.96 7.61
CA ALA A 133 -10.45 7.14 8.81
C ALA A 133 -11.83 6.59 9.19
N ASP A 134 -12.89 7.40 9.09
CA ASP A 134 -14.26 6.98 9.41
C ASP A 134 -14.79 5.98 8.38
N GLU A 135 -14.48 6.17 7.09
CA GLU A 135 -14.77 5.18 6.05
C GLU A 135 -14.10 3.86 6.36
N LEU A 136 -12.81 3.89 6.69
CA LEU A 136 -12.05 2.68 7.04
C LEU A 136 -12.59 1.99 8.30
N ARG A 137 -12.89 2.74 9.37
CA ARG A 137 -13.48 2.17 10.60
C ARG A 137 -14.78 1.42 10.32
N ARG A 138 -15.65 1.97 9.46
CA ARG A 138 -16.88 1.28 9.06
C ARG A 138 -16.60 -0.06 8.37
N GLU A 139 -15.58 -0.11 7.49
CA GLU A 139 -15.21 -1.35 6.82
C GLU A 139 -14.56 -2.37 7.77
N LEU A 140 -13.72 -1.92 8.68
CA LEU A 140 -13.08 -2.79 9.68
C LEU A 140 -14.09 -3.37 10.67
N ALA A 141 -15.19 -2.67 10.94
CA ALA A 141 -16.25 -3.15 11.83
C ALA A 141 -17.11 -4.29 11.24
N ILE A 142 -17.02 -4.54 9.93
CA ILE A 142 -17.76 -5.62 9.27
C ILE A 142 -17.03 -6.94 9.55
N PRO A 143 -17.65 -7.90 10.26
CA PRO A 143 -17.02 -9.19 10.54
C PRO A 143 -16.80 -9.98 9.25
N PRO A 144 -15.77 -10.84 9.20
CA PRO A 144 -15.56 -11.72 8.06
C PRO A 144 -16.74 -12.69 7.90
N PRO A 145 -17.15 -12.99 6.65
CA PRO A 145 -18.28 -13.87 6.37
C PRO A 145 -17.88 -15.34 6.61
N GLY A 146 -18.59 -16.03 7.53
CA GLY A 146 -18.48 -17.46 7.77
C GLY A 146 -17.07 -17.94 8.22
N PRO A 147 -16.77 -19.24 8.06
CA PRO A 147 -15.50 -19.82 8.46
C PRO A 147 -14.35 -19.33 7.55
N GLU A 148 -13.14 -19.29 8.14
CA GLU A 148 -11.93 -18.99 7.38
C GLU A 148 -11.70 -19.98 6.23
N GLN A 149 -11.30 -19.46 5.08
CA GLN A 149 -10.94 -20.28 3.92
C GLN A 149 -9.45 -20.15 3.62
N PRO A 150 -8.75 -21.28 3.40
CA PRO A 150 -7.35 -21.28 2.99
C PRO A 150 -7.16 -20.58 1.65
N ALA A 151 -6.30 -19.56 1.62
CA ALA A 151 -5.99 -18.79 0.41
C ALA A 151 -4.47 -18.71 0.19
N LEU A 152 -4.07 -18.59 -1.06
CA LEU A 152 -2.71 -18.30 -1.48
C LEU A 152 -2.74 -17.08 -2.39
N VAL A 153 -1.91 -16.10 -2.12
CA VAL A 153 -1.68 -14.99 -3.05
C VAL A 153 -0.28 -15.12 -3.64
N LEU A 154 -0.17 -15.12 -4.96
CA LEU A 154 1.13 -15.15 -5.64
C LEU A 154 1.51 -13.71 -6.00
N ILE A 155 2.70 -13.28 -5.60
CA ILE A 155 3.21 -11.93 -5.85
C ILE A 155 4.31 -11.88 -6.92
N TRP A 156 4.85 -13.04 -7.30
CA TRP A 156 5.89 -13.18 -8.32
C TRP A 156 5.85 -14.55 -8.96
N LYS A 157 6.35 -14.64 -10.18
CA LYS A 157 6.55 -15.87 -10.94
C LYS A 157 8.02 -15.98 -11.39
N ASP A 158 8.55 -17.21 -11.36
CA ASP A 158 9.92 -17.54 -11.72
C ASP A 158 10.97 -16.86 -10.81
N PRO A 159 11.07 -17.30 -9.52
CA PRO A 159 10.30 -18.37 -8.87
C PRO A 159 8.92 -17.92 -8.39
N TRP A 160 8.01 -18.84 -8.08
CA TRP A 160 6.77 -18.53 -7.38
C TRP A 160 7.06 -17.95 -5.99
N MET A 161 6.49 -16.79 -5.71
CA MET A 161 6.62 -16.14 -4.40
C MET A 161 5.25 -15.75 -3.86
N THR A 162 5.15 -15.78 -2.55
CA THR A 162 3.92 -15.41 -1.81
C THR A 162 4.25 -14.43 -0.68
N VAL A 163 3.35 -14.26 0.26
CA VAL A 163 3.46 -13.35 1.40
C VAL A 163 3.32 -14.12 2.72
N ALA A 164 4.07 -13.70 3.75
CA ALA A 164 3.89 -14.15 5.12
C ALA A 164 2.63 -13.52 5.75
N ARG A 165 2.11 -14.13 6.84
CA ARG A 165 0.84 -13.73 7.50
C ARG A 165 0.81 -12.32 8.06
N ASP A 166 1.95 -11.80 8.46
CA ASP A 166 2.14 -10.49 9.07
C ASP A 166 2.36 -9.35 8.07
N THR A 167 2.14 -9.63 6.77
CA THR A 167 2.19 -8.62 5.70
C THR A 167 0.84 -7.94 5.51
N TYR A 168 0.86 -6.75 4.93
CA TYR A 168 -0.34 -5.99 4.59
C TYR A 168 -1.36 -6.81 3.78
N ILE A 169 -0.92 -7.45 2.71
CA ILE A 169 -1.77 -8.27 1.83
C ILE A 169 -2.44 -9.40 2.63
N ALA A 170 -1.68 -10.14 3.43
CA ALA A 170 -2.22 -11.26 4.20
C ALA A 170 -3.27 -10.80 5.23
N ARG A 171 -3.05 -9.64 5.88
CA ARG A 171 -4.01 -9.08 6.82
C ARG A 171 -5.25 -8.48 6.15
N MET A 172 -5.13 -7.92 4.94
CA MET A 172 -6.28 -7.56 4.12
C MET A 172 -7.16 -8.78 3.80
N LEU A 173 -6.54 -9.91 3.46
CA LEU A 173 -7.24 -11.16 3.22
C LEU A 173 -7.90 -11.70 4.50
N ALA A 174 -7.21 -11.66 5.64
CA ALA A 174 -7.75 -12.09 6.93
C ALA A 174 -9.00 -11.29 7.34
N GLN A 175 -9.02 -9.97 7.08
CA GLN A 175 -10.18 -9.10 7.37
C GLN A 175 -11.45 -9.51 6.60
N VAL A 176 -11.30 -10.26 5.52
CA VAL A 176 -12.44 -10.77 4.75
C VAL A 176 -12.60 -12.29 4.88
N GLY A 177 -11.92 -12.94 5.85
CA GLY A 177 -12.05 -14.35 6.18
C GLY A 177 -11.28 -15.30 5.27
N TRP A 178 -10.22 -14.83 4.60
CA TRP A 178 -9.24 -15.70 3.94
C TRP A 178 -7.99 -15.85 4.80
N ARG A 179 -7.62 -17.10 5.09
CA ARG A 179 -6.37 -17.42 5.80
C ARG A 179 -5.25 -17.63 4.79
N SER A 180 -4.30 -16.69 4.76
CA SER A 180 -3.14 -16.78 3.87
C SER A 180 -2.21 -17.93 4.24
N TRP A 181 -1.73 -18.64 3.22
CA TRP A 181 -0.67 -19.64 3.30
C TRP A 181 0.59 -19.16 2.57
N PRO A 182 1.81 -19.55 3.01
CA PRO A 182 2.11 -20.41 4.17
C PRO A 182 1.75 -19.76 5.51
N ASP A 183 1.52 -20.60 6.53
CA ASP A 183 1.20 -20.15 7.90
C ASP A 183 2.49 -19.79 8.66
N VAL A 184 3.22 -18.80 8.14
CA VAL A 184 4.49 -18.32 8.69
C VAL A 184 4.47 -16.82 8.90
N GLU A 185 5.26 -16.35 9.85
CA GLU A 185 5.51 -14.94 10.07
C GLU A 185 6.85 -14.54 9.46
N GLY A 186 6.86 -13.40 8.78
CA GLY A 186 8.04 -12.86 8.10
C GLY A 186 8.82 -11.84 8.94
N GLY A 187 8.24 -11.42 10.05
CA GLY A 187 8.81 -10.38 10.92
C GLY A 187 8.60 -8.95 10.40
N LEU A 188 9.32 -8.01 10.98
CA LEU A 188 9.10 -6.59 10.73
C LEU A 188 9.64 -6.10 9.38
N ALA A 189 10.60 -6.81 8.78
CA ALA A 189 11.20 -6.43 7.49
C ALA A 189 12.02 -7.60 6.91
N GLY A 190 12.35 -7.51 5.62
CA GLY A 190 13.28 -8.43 4.98
C GLY A 190 12.61 -9.53 4.15
N ALA A 191 13.45 -10.43 3.61
CA ALA A 191 13.03 -11.42 2.62
C ALA A 191 12.06 -12.49 3.17
N ALA A 192 12.10 -12.78 4.48
CA ALA A 192 11.20 -13.74 5.12
C ALA A 192 9.71 -13.35 5.01
N ARG A 193 9.42 -12.05 4.76
CA ARG A 193 8.04 -11.57 4.51
C ARG A 193 7.48 -12.04 3.17
N TYR A 194 8.35 -12.45 2.25
CA TYR A 194 8.01 -12.79 0.87
C TYR A 194 8.62 -14.14 0.48
N PRO A 195 8.14 -15.26 1.08
CA PRO A 195 8.73 -16.56 0.86
C PRO A 195 8.57 -17.05 -0.59
N THR A 196 9.61 -17.75 -1.05
CA THR A 196 9.59 -18.50 -2.31
C THR A 196 8.95 -19.87 -2.07
N LEU A 197 8.16 -20.33 -3.03
CA LEU A 197 7.53 -21.64 -3.01
C LEU A 197 8.38 -22.63 -3.82
N ALA A 198 8.55 -23.83 -3.30
CA ALA A 198 9.16 -24.96 -4.02
C ALA A 198 8.18 -25.59 -5.02
N GLY A 199 6.87 -25.51 -4.74
CA GLY A 199 5.81 -26.04 -5.58
C GLY A 199 5.35 -27.46 -5.20
N ASP A 200 5.96 -28.07 -4.20
CA ASP A 200 5.66 -29.40 -3.67
C ASP A 200 5.20 -29.40 -2.20
N GLU A 201 4.92 -28.22 -1.65
CA GLU A 201 4.48 -28.08 -0.28
C GLU A 201 3.14 -28.79 -0.04
N ALA A 202 3.09 -29.67 0.94
CA ALA A 202 1.92 -30.50 1.24
C ALA A 202 0.63 -29.70 1.53
N TRP A 203 0.75 -28.45 1.95
CA TRP A 203 -0.39 -27.59 2.24
C TRP A 203 -1.04 -26.99 0.97
N LEU A 204 -0.37 -27.00 -0.20
CA LEU A 204 -0.92 -26.47 -1.46
C LEU A 204 -2.27 -27.14 -1.82
N GLY A 205 -2.42 -28.44 -1.53
CA GLY A 205 -3.68 -29.15 -1.73
C GLY A 205 -4.84 -28.69 -0.84
N ARG A 206 -4.56 -27.91 0.22
CA ARG A 206 -5.58 -27.34 1.12
C ARG A 206 -6.08 -25.97 0.65
N VAL A 207 -5.36 -25.29 -0.23
CA VAL A 207 -5.73 -23.97 -0.75
C VAL A 207 -7.06 -24.07 -1.49
N ARG A 208 -7.97 -23.13 -1.23
CA ARG A 208 -9.28 -23.06 -1.88
C ARG A 208 -9.42 -21.82 -2.75
N ALA A 209 -8.70 -20.75 -2.44
CA ALA A 209 -8.65 -19.54 -3.26
C ALA A 209 -7.20 -19.21 -3.60
N LEU A 210 -6.91 -19.04 -4.89
CA LEU A 210 -5.60 -18.65 -5.41
C LEU A 210 -5.73 -17.30 -6.10
N LEU A 211 -5.08 -16.28 -5.55
CA LEU A 211 -5.17 -14.91 -6.03
C LEU A 211 -3.94 -14.56 -6.86
N LEU A 212 -4.18 -14.05 -8.06
CA LEU A 212 -3.18 -13.59 -9.02
C LEU A 212 -3.38 -12.07 -9.24
N PRO A 213 -2.69 -11.21 -8.48
CA PRO A 213 -2.84 -9.77 -8.58
C PRO A 213 -2.15 -9.19 -9.83
N SER A 214 -2.65 -8.03 -10.27
CA SER A 214 -2.07 -7.28 -11.38
C SER A 214 -0.74 -6.59 -11.05
N GLU A 215 -0.33 -6.60 -9.78
CA GLU A 215 0.95 -6.12 -9.25
C GLU A 215 1.30 -6.77 -7.91
N PRO A 216 2.58 -6.80 -7.48
CA PRO A 216 3.78 -6.25 -8.12
C PRO A 216 4.18 -6.97 -9.41
N TYR A 217 3.91 -8.29 -9.53
CA TYR A 217 4.03 -9.01 -10.80
C TYR A 217 2.70 -8.90 -11.56
N ARG A 218 2.78 -8.59 -12.85
CA ARG A 218 1.57 -8.45 -13.67
C ARG A 218 1.04 -9.82 -14.09
N PHE A 219 0.23 -10.43 -13.21
CA PHE A 219 -0.48 -11.64 -13.58
C PHE A 219 -1.63 -11.34 -14.57
N GLY A 220 -1.82 -12.26 -15.52
CA GLY A 220 -2.88 -12.22 -16.51
C GLY A 220 -3.47 -13.62 -16.76
N PRO A 221 -4.43 -13.73 -17.69
CA PRO A 221 -5.07 -15.01 -18.03
C PRO A 221 -4.09 -16.12 -18.42
N GLU A 222 -2.96 -15.77 -19.04
CA GLU A 222 -1.88 -16.66 -19.45
C GLU A 222 -1.20 -17.40 -18.28
N HIS A 223 -1.33 -16.86 -17.07
CA HIS A 223 -0.74 -17.46 -15.87
C HIS A 223 -1.68 -18.43 -15.14
N VAL A 224 -2.98 -18.40 -15.47
CA VAL A 224 -4.04 -19.15 -14.75
C VAL A 224 -3.76 -20.66 -14.78
N ALA A 225 -3.41 -21.22 -15.94
CA ALA A 225 -3.17 -22.66 -16.06
C ALA A 225 -1.97 -23.13 -15.19
N ALA A 226 -0.88 -22.38 -15.18
CA ALA A 226 0.29 -22.69 -14.37
C ALA A 226 0.01 -22.56 -12.86
N ALA A 227 -0.75 -21.54 -12.46
CA ALA A 227 -1.16 -21.37 -11.08
C ALA A 227 -2.17 -22.44 -10.64
N GLN A 228 -3.10 -22.84 -11.51
CA GLN A 228 -4.03 -23.94 -11.25
C GLN A 228 -3.30 -25.28 -11.06
N ALA A 229 -2.22 -25.51 -11.81
CA ALA A 229 -1.40 -26.73 -11.63
C ALA A 229 -0.68 -26.73 -10.26
N LEU A 230 -0.30 -25.56 -9.73
CA LEU A 230 0.29 -25.45 -8.39
C LEU A 230 -0.73 -25.78 -7.28
N CYS A 231 -1.99 -25.34 -7.43
CA CYS A 231 -3.05 -25.55 -6.46
C CYS A 231 -4.30 -26.14 -7.16
N PRO A 232 -4.32 -27.45 -7.50
CA PRO A 232 -5.40 -28.06 -8.31
C PRO A 232 -6.79 -27.91 -7.71
N ALA A 233 -6.91 -27.86 -6.37
CA ALA A 233 -8.18 -27.74 -5.67
C ALA A 233 -8.64 -26.27 -5.46
N ALA A 234 -7.83 -25.29 -5.82
CA ALA A 234 -8.12 -23.89 -5.61
C ALA A 234 -8.90 -23.31 -6.80
N ARG A 235 -9.78 -22.36 -6.50
CA ARG A 235 -10.31 -21.46 -7.52
C ARG A 235 -9.32 -20.32 -7.75
N VAL A 236 -8.93 -20.12 -9.02
CA VAL A 236 -8.02 -19.03 -9.39
C VAL A 236 -8.79 -17.74 -9.65
N HIS A 237 -8.33 -16.65 -9.06
CA HIS A 237 -8.89 -15.31 -9.19
C HIS A 237 -7.83 -14.36 -9.72
N LEU A 238 -8.08 -13.73 -10.87
CA LEU A 238 -7.35 -12.52 -11.28
C LEU A 238 -7.89 -11.34 -10.48
N VAL A 239 -7.02 -10.64 -9.76
CA VAL A 239 -7.42 -9.59 -8.83
C VAL A 239 -6.71 -8.27 -9.11
N ASP A 240 -7.36 -7.17 -8.76
CA ASP A 240 -6.76 -5.84 -8.80
C ASP A 240 -5.71 -5.73 -7.70
N GLY A 241 -4.43 -5.63 -8.10
CA GLY A 241 -3.29 -5.58 -7.19
C GLY A 241 -3.25 -4.26 -6.39
N GLU A 242 -3.66 -3.13 -6.99
CA GLU A 242 -3.73 -1.84 -6.29
C GLU A 242 -4.77 -1.91 -5.14
N LEU A 243 -5.91 -2.55 -5.35
CA LEU A 243 -6.94 -2.73 -4.31
C LEU A 243 -6.55 -3.76 -3.24
N LEU A 244 -5.63 -4.66 -3.56
CA LEU A 244 -5.14 -5.66 -2.62
C LEU A 244 -3.98 -5.14 -1.77
N SER A 245 -3.08 -4.34 -2.33
CA SER A 245 -1.77 -4.02 -1.73
C SER A 245 -1.56 -2.54 -1.38
N TRP A 246 -2.33 -1.62 -1.96
CA TRP A 246 -2.14 -0.19 -1.69
C TRP A 246 -2.88 0.24 -0.43
N TYR A 247 -2.13 0.65 0.55
CA TYR A 247 -2.65 1.28 1.78
C TYR A 247 -3.00 2.76 1.55
N GLY A 248 -3.59 3.41 2.55
CA GLY A 248 -4.11 4.77 2.42
C GLY A 248 -5.54 4.82 1.87
N PRO A 249 -5.85 5.66 0.87
CA PRO A 249 -7.24 5.91 0.45
C PRO A 249 -7.93 4.70 -0.18
N ARG A 250 -7.15 3.71 -0.66
CA ARG A 250 -7.70 2.49 -1.28
C ARG A 250 -8.09 1.40 -0.30
N THR A 251 -7.65 1.47 0.95
CA THR A 251 -7.84 0.38 1.93
C THR A 251 -9.32 0.00 2.11
N ALA A 252 -10.19 0.98 2.35
CA ALA A 252 -11.62 0.73 2.51
C ALA A 252 -12.26 0.14 1.23
N GLN A 253 -11.90 0.67 0.07
CA GLN A 253 -12.36 0.16 -1.22
C GLN A 253 -11.85 -1.27 -1.47
N GLY A 254 -10.60 -1.56 -1.11
CA GLY A 254 -9.97 -2.86 -1.21
C GLY A 254 -10.70 -3.91 -0.37
N LEU A 255 -11.05 -3.59 0.88
CA LEU A 255 -11.84 -4.47 1.74
C LEU A 255 -13.22 -4.79 1.13
N ARG A 256 -13.93 -3.79 0.61
CA ARG A 256 -15.20 -3.99 -0.11
C ARG A 256 -15.05 -4.86 -1.35
N TYR A 257 -13.98 -4.66 -2.10
CA TYR A 257 -13.67 -5.44 -3.29
C TYR A 257 -13.41 -6.91 -2.94
N LEU A 258 -12.56 -7.17 -1.95
CA LEU A 258 -12.20 -8.52 -1.50
C LEU A 258 -13.41 -9.27 -0.92
N ARG A 259 -14.31 -8.61 -0.14
CA ARG A 259 -15.55 -9.24 0.33
C ARG A 259 -16.43 -9.70 -0.83
N ARG A 260 -16.68 -8.81 -1.80
CA ARG A 260 -17.47 -9.17 -2.99
C ARG A 260 -16.84 -10.31 -3.79
N LEU A 261 -15.51 -10.37 -3.84
CA LEU A 261 -14.80 -11.46 -4.51
C LEU A 261 -15.00 -12.78 -3.77
N ARG A 262 -14.93 -12.76 -2.44
CA ARG A 262 -15.13 -13.93 -1.59
C ARG A 262 -16.58 -14.44 -1.63
N ASP A 263 -17.56 -13.56 -1.59
CA ASP A 263 -18.99 -13.91 -1.64
C ASP A 263 -19.40 -14.59 -2.95
N ARG A 264 -18.69 -14.32 -4.04
CA ARG A 264 -18.88 -14.97 -5.34
C ARG A 264 -18.20 -16.35 -5.44
N ALA A 265 -17.39 -16.71 -4.46
CA ALA A 265 -16.81 -18.05 -4.39
C ALA A 265 -17.89 -18.99 -3.85
N PRO A 266 -18.34 -20.05 -4.58
CA PRO A 266 -19.22 -21.07 -4.01
C PRO A 266 -18.52 -21.71 -2.82
N THR A 267 -19.26 -21.91 -1.73
CA THR A 267 -18.87 -22.62 -0.52
C THR A 267 -18.48 -24.07 -0.84
#